data_a14e3962c533b0eacc69c66a1b7a9842
#
_entry.id   a14e3962c533b0eacc69c66a1b7a9842
#
_cell.length_a   1.000
_cell.length_b   1.000
_cell.length_c   1.000
_cell.angle_alpha   90.00
_cell.angle_beta   90.00
_cell.angle_gamma   90.00
#
_symmetry.space_group_name_H-M   'P 1'
#
loop_
_entity.id
_entity.type
_entity.pdbx_description
1 polymer ?
#
loop_
_entity_poly.entity_id
_entity_poly.type
_entity_poly.pdbx_seq_one_letter_code
_entity_poly.pdbx_strand_id
1 'polypeptide(L)'
;IKSAQHCKCVREFACRHDITNYFDVGEMGIEHALLPEKGLTVAGDVIIGADSHTCTYGALGAFSTGVGSTDMAAGMATGKAWFKVPAAIKFNLTGKPAKWISGKDIILHIIGMIGVDGALYKSMEFVGDGIQYLSMDDRFTIANMAIEAGGKNGIFPVDDLTKQYMEKHSKRPYVIY
;
A
#
# COMPACT_ATOMS: atom_id res chain seq x y z
N ILE A 1 -23.90 -13.23 13.30
CA ILE A 1 -23.57 -13.15 14.74
C ILE A 1 -22.07 -13.01 14.93
N LYS A 2 -21.19 -13.84 14.30
CA LYS A 2 -19.73 -13.72 14.45
C LYS A 2 -19.18 -12.36 13.98
N SER A 3 -19.62 -11.86 12.82
CA SER A 3 -19.18 -10.54 12.32
C SER A 3 -19.51 -9.41 13.29
N ALA A 4 -20.71 -9.41 13.86
CA ALA A 4 -21.11 -8.40 14.85
C ALA A 4 -20.25 -8.47 16.12
N GLN A 5 -19.85 -9.68 16.54
CA GLN A 5 -18.94 -9.87 17.68
C GLN A 5 -17.54 -9.34 17.37
N HIS A 6 -17.04 -9.56 16.14
CA HIS A 6 -15.76 -9.01 15.71
C HIS A 6 -15.79 -7.48 15.69
N CYS A 7 -16.82 -6.86 15.09
CA CYS A 7 -16.98 -5.40 15.11
C CYS A 7 -17.04 -4.84 16.54
N LYS A 8 -17.77 -5.50 17.43
CA LYS A 8 -17.81 -5.12 18.84
C LYS A 8 -16.42 -5.18 19.48
N CYS A 9 -15.71 -6.29 19.28
CA CYS A 9 -14.37 -6.48 19.84
C CYS A 9 -13.39 -5.39 19.37
N VAL A 10 -13.38 -5.08 18.06
CA VAL A 10 -12.52 -4.04 17.51
C VAL A 10 -12.87 -2.66 18.07
N ARG A 11 -14.16 -2.34 18.17
CA ARG A 11 -14.64 -1.08 18.78
C ARG A 11 -14.21 -0.94 20.24
N GLU A 12 -14.41 -1.98 21.03
CA GLU A 12 -14.02 -2.00 22.44
C GLU A 12 -12.50 -1.90 22.61
N PHE A 13 -11.73 -2.52 21.72
CA PHE A 13 -10.28 -2.41 21.68
C PHE A 13 -9.86 -0.95 21.33
N ALA A 14 -10.43 -0.38 20.28
CA ALA A 14 -10.13 0.99 19.86
C ALA A 14 -10.41 2.00 20.99
N CYS A 15 -11.57 1.87 21.66
CA CYS A 15 -11.91 2.71 22.81
C CYS A 15 -10.97 2.51 23.99
N ARG A 16 -10.62 1.25 24.32
CA ARG A 16 -9.76 0.92 25.47
C ARG A 16 -8.35 1.45 25.31
N HIS A 17 -7.84 1.47 24.09
CA HIS A 17 -6.47 1.86 23.76
C HIS A 17 -6.35 3.24 23.12
N ASP A 18 -7.44 4.02 23.13
CA ASP A 18 -7.48 5.39 22.60
C ASP A 18 -6.93 5.49 21.16
N ILE A 19 -7.40 4.59 20.28
CA ILE A 19 -6.96 4.58 18.88
C ILE A 19 -7.55 5.78 18.16
N THR A 20 -6.71 6.70 17.74
CA THR A 20 -7.11 8.00 17.18
C THR A 20 -7.88 7.87 15.86
N ASN A 21 -7.44 6.99 14.98
CA ASN A 21 -8.02 6.82 13.63
C ASN A 21 -8.79 5.50 13.57
N TYR A 22 -9.95 5.47 14.22
CA TYR A 22 -10.91 4.38 14.15
C TYR A 22 -12.13 4.80 13.36
N PHE A 23 -12.48 4.05 12.33
CA PHE A 23 -13.62 4.31 11.45
C PHE A 23 -14.67 3.23 11.68
N ASP A 24 -15.75 3.58 12.38
CA ASP A 24 -16.85 2.66 12.71
C ASP A 24 -17.88 2.60 11.57
N VAL A 25 -18.92 1.81 11.77
CA VAL A 25 -20.04 1.67 10.85
C VAL A 25 -20.62 3.05 10.47
N GLY A 26 -20.70 3.30 9.17
CA GLY A 26 -21.12 4.59 8.61
C GLY A 26 -19.97 5.51 8.18
N GLU A 27 -18.75 5.30 8.70
CA GLU A 27 -17.56 6.03 8.33
C GLU A 27 -16.47 5.13 7.70
N MET A 28 -16.66 3.83 7.81
CA MET A 28 -15.74 2.81 7.28
C MET A 28 -15.78 2.75 5.75
N GLY A 29 -14.69 2.25 5.17
CA GLY A 29 -14.54 1.99 3.75
C GLY A 29 -13.55 0.86 3.49
N ILE A 30 -13.20 0.66 2.23
CA ILE A 30 -12.09 -0.22 1.87
C ILE A 30 -10.80 0.42 2.38
N GLU A 31 -10.07 -0.26 3.26
CA GLU A 31 -8.88 0.26 3.97
C GLU A 31 -7.90 0.95 3.02
N HIS A 32 -7.54 0.28 1.93
CA HIS A 32 -6.51 0.76 1.02
C HIS A 32 -6.95 1.92 0.11
N ALA A 33 -8.24 2.25 0.07
CA ALA A 33 -8.76 3.47 -0.51
C ALA A 33 -8.96 4.55 0.57
N LEU A 34 -9.54 4.14 1.70
CA LEU A 34 -9.92 5.06 2.79
C LEU A 34 -8.69 5.79 3.38
N LEU A 35 -7.62 5.07 3.69
CA LEU A 35 -6.46 5.67 4.38
C LEU A 35 -5.75 6.72 3.52
N PRO A 36 -5.49 6.50 2.21
CA PRO A 36 -4.99 7.56 1.33
C PRO A 36 -5.95 8.74 1.17
N GLU A 37 -7.25 8.49 0.99
CA GLU A 37 -8.26 9.54 0.86
C GLU A 37 -8.43 10.39 2.12
N LYS A 38 -8.23 9.80 3.29
CA LYS A 38 -8.19 10.51 4.58
C LYS A 38 -6.84 11.18 4.87
N GLY A 39 -5.86 11.03 3.97
CA GLY A 39 -4.53 11.60 4.10
C GLY A 39 -3.71 11.03 5.26
N LEU A 40 -4.00 9.79 5.65
CA LEU A 40 -3.31 9.11 6.76
C LEU A 40 -2.00 8.46 6.32
N THR A 41 -1.79 8.30 5.02
CA THR A 41 -0.59 7.70 4.43
C THR A 41 0.08 8.68 3.48
N VAL A 42 1.38 8.88 3.61
CA VAL A 42 2.15 9.81 2.78
C VAL A 42 3.50 9.22 2.39
N ALA A 43 4.20 9.87 1.47
CA ALA A 43 5.54 9.48 1.04
C ALA A 43 6.53 9.46 2.22
N GLY A 44 7.40 8.45 2.22
CA GLY A 44 8.42 8.25 3.26
C GLY A 44 7.91 7.56 4.53
N ASP A 45 6.60 7.31 4.65
CA ASP A 45 6.07 6.50 5.76
C ASP A 45 6.57 5.05 5.68
N VAL A 46 6.73 4.42 6.86
CA VAL A 46 6.87 2.97 7.01
C VAL A 46 5.60 2.45 7.65
N ILE A 47 4.86 1.63 6.91
CA ILE A 47 3.52 1.20 7.30
C ILE A 47 3.46 -0.33 7.37
N ILE A 48 2.98 -0.85 8.48
CA ILE A 48 2.63 -2.26 8.61
C ILE A 48 1.12 -2.40 8.81
N GLY A 49 0.54 -3.42 8.25
CA GLY A 49 -0.88 -3.73 8.39
C GLY A 49 -1.12 -5.23 8.49
N ALA A 50 -2.24 -5.61 9.08
CA ALA A 50 -2.63 -7.02 9.18
C ALA A 50 -3.30 -7.55 7.89
N ASP A 51 -3.42 -6.71 6.88
CA ASP A 51 -3.87 -7.09 5.53
C ASP A 51 -2.69 -7.25 4.59
N SER A 52 -2.72 -8.28 3.75
CA SER A 52 -1.65 -8.57 2.79
C SER A 52 -1.46 -7.47 1.74
N HIS A 53 -2.54 -6.75 1.39
CA HIS A 53 -2.52 -5.66 0.41
C HIS A 53 -2.10 -4.30 1.01
N THR A 54 -1.57 -4.27 2.22
CA THR A 54 -0.97 -3.05 2.81
C THR A 54 0.14 -2.47 1.91
N CYS A 55 0.73 -3.26 1.01
CA CYS A 55 1.68 -2.81 -0.01
C CYS A 55 1.14 -1.69 -0.93
N THR A 56 -0.17 -1.47 -0.97
CA THR A 56 -0.84 -0.45 -1.79
C THR A 56 -0.27 0.96 -1.63
N TYR A 57 0.15 1.33 -0.43
CA TYR A 57 0.62 2.70 -0.16
C TYR A 57 2.01 3.00 -0.76
N GLY A 58 2.67 1.98 -1.32
CA GLY A 58 3.86 2.18 -2.14
C GLY A 58 3.60 3.01 -3.40
N ALA A 59 2.34 3.13 -3.84
CA ALA A 59 1.93 4.07 -4.89
C ALA A 59 2.19 5.53 -4.52
N LEU A 60 2.24 5.85 -3.22
CA LEU A 60 2.58 7.17 -2.69
C LEU A 60 4.07 7.31 -2.35
N GLY A 61 4.89 6.30 -2.58
CA GLY A 61 6.29 6.30 -2.18
C GLY A 61 6.52 5.96 -0.70
N ALA A 62 5.57 5.27 -0.06
CA ALA A 62 5.73 4.71 1.28
C ALA A 62 6.29 3.29 1.23
N PHE A 63 7.12 2.90 2.19
CA PHE A 63 7.40 1.48 2.40
C PHE A 63 6.28 0.87 3.23
N SER A 64 5.41 0.12 2.59
CA SER A 64 4.23 -0.45 3.21
C SER A 64 4.12 -1.94 2.94
N THR A 65 3.81 -2.73 3.96
CA THR A 65 3.79 -4.20 3.83
C THR A 65 2.83 -4.86 4.81
N GLY A 66 2.22 -5.95 4.36
CA GLY A 66 1.43 -6.82 5.22
C GLY A 66 2.31 -7.64 6.16
N VAL A 67 1.82 -7.82 7.39
CA VAL A 67 2.42 -8.69 8.41
C VAL A 67 1.36 -9.59 9.02
N GLY A 68 1.79 -10.66 9.69
CA GLY A 68 0.88 -11.53 10.42
C GLY A 68 0.17 -10.80 11.57
N SER A 69 -1.04 -11.23 11.92
CA SER A 69 -1.82 -10.60 13.00
C SER A 69 -1.11 -10.63 14.35
N THR A 70 -0.29 -11.64 14.62
CA THR A 70 0.55 -11.73 15.84
C THR A 70 1.67 -10.68 15.80
N ASP A 71 2.32 -10.51 14.66
CA ASP A 71 3.37 -9.49 14.47
C ASP A 71 2.78 -8.08 14.57
N MET A 72 1.57 -7.89 14.01
CA MET A 72 0.84 -6.62 14.15
C MET A 72 0.51 -6.32 15.61
N ALA A 73 0.01 -7.29 16.36
CA ALA A 73 -0.28 -7.14 17.78
C ALA A 73 0.99 -6.82 18.60
N ALA A 74 2.11 -7.49 18.29
CA ALA A 74 3.40 -7.19 18.91
C ALA A 74 3.88 -5.78 18.56
N GLY A 75 3.73 -5.36 17.31
CA GLY A 75 4.06 -4.00 16.85
C GLY A 75 3.24 -2.94 17.58
N MET A 76 1.93 -3.15 17.74
CA MET A 76 1.05 -2.26 18.49
C MET A 76 1.42 -2.18 19.98
N ALA A 77 1.79 -3.32 20.60
CA ALA A 77 2.14 -3.39 22.01
C ALA A 77 3.52 -2.76 22.33
N THR A 78 4.49 -2.89 21.41
CA THR A 78 5.89 -2.52 21.65
C THR A 78 6.30 -1.23 20.94
N GLY A 79 5.53 -0.77 19.96
CA GLY A 79 5.91 0.32 19.07
C GLY A 79 7.07 -0.04 18.12
N LYS A 80 7.41 -1.34 17.98
CA LYS A 80 8.57 -1.81 17.21
C LYS A 80 8.22 -3.04 16.39
N ALA A 81 8.79 -3.10 15.19
CA ALA A 81 8.82 -4.28 14.35
C ALA A 81 10.22 -4.44 13.75
N TRP A 82 10.65 -5.67 13.49
CA TRP A 82 11.90 -5.93 12.80
C TRP A 82 11.62 -6.46 11.40
N PHE A 83 12.47 -6.09 10.46
CA PHE A 83 12.39 -6.57 9.09
C PHE A 83 13.78 -6.96 8.59
N LYS A 84 13.83 -8.05 7.84
CA LYS A 84 14.94 -8.24 6.90
C LYS A 84 14.68 -7.28 5.73
N VAL A 85 15.62 -6.39 5.44
CA VAL A 85 15.51 -5.48 4.29
C VAL A 85 15.36 -6.32 3.01
N PRO A 86 14.24 -6.18 2.27
CA PRO A 86 14.01 -6.95 1.06
C PRO A 86 14.95 -6.49 -0.05
N ALA A 87 15.42 -7.43 -0.86
CA ALA A 87 16.06 -7.08 -2.12
C ALA A 87 15.04 -6.48 -3.08
N ALA A 88 15.48 -5.58 -3.96
CA ALA A 88 14.60 -4.95 -4.94
C ALA A 88 14.62 -5.68 -6.29
N ILE A 89 13.48 -5.70 -6.96
CA ILE A 89 13.35 -5.96 -8.40
C ILE A 89 12.88 -4.68 -9.06
N LYS A 90 13.64 -4.20 -10.03
CA LYS A 90 13.33 -3.00 -10.79
C LYS A 90 12.54 -3.35 -12.05
N PHE A 91 11.34 -2.79 -12.18
CA PHE A 91 10.51 -2.87 -13.38
C PHE A 91 10.57 -1.54 -14.13
N ASN A 92 11.21 -1.55 -15.28
CA ASN A 92 11.34 -0.37 -16.13
C ASN A 92 10.18 -0.31 -17.13
N LEU A 93 9.19 0.53 -16.83
CA LEU A 93 8.03 0.75 -17.68
C LEU A 93 8.39 1.77 -18.76
N THR A 94 8.28 1.38 -20.02
CA THR A 94 8.65 2.23 -21.17
C THR A 94 7.49 2.44 -22.12
N GLY A 95 7.43 3.65 -22.68
CA GLY A 95 6.42 4.00 -23.68
C GLY A 95 5.04 4.25 -23.09
N LYS A 96 4.07 4.48 -23.96
CA LYS A 96 2.69 4.81 -23.60
C LYS A 96 1.79 3.57 -23.72
N PRO A 97 0.97 3.27 -22.71
CA PRO A 97 -0.03 2.21 -22.81
C PRO A 97 -0.99 2.45 -23.98
N ALA A 98 -1.40 1.37 -24.64
CA ALA A 98 -2.45 1.43 -25.66
C ALA A 98 -3.80 1.78 -25.02
N LYS A 99 -4.74 2.23 -25.87
CA LYS A 99 -6.11 2.50 -25.42
C LYS A 99 -6.70 1.26 -24.74
N TRP A 100 -7.37 1.45 -23.62
CA TRP A 100 -8.00 0.40 -22.78
C TRP A 100 -7.04 -0.44 -21.95
N ILE A 101 -5.74 -0.16 -21.93
CA ILE A 101 -4.79 -0.77 -21.01
C ILE A 101 -4.75 0.05 -19.72
N SER A 102 -5.02 -0.60 -18.61
CA SER A 102 -5.03 -0.05 -17.25
C SER A 102 -3.86 -0.55 -16.41
N GLY A 103 -3.68 -0.01 -15.23
CA GLY A 103 -2.70 -0.50 -14.27
C GLY A 103 -2.87 -1.98 -13.94
N LYS A 104 -4.11 -2.48 -13.94
CA LYS A 104 -4.40 -3.90 -13.73
C LYS A 104 -3.83 -4.79 -14.83
N ASP A 105 -3.94 -4.39 -16.08
CA ASP A 105 -3.37 -5.16 -17.20
C ASP A 105 -1.84 -5.20 -17.11
N ILE A 106 -1.22 -4.08 -16.72
CA ILE A 106 0.22 -3.98 -16.55
C ILE A 106 0.71 -4.93 -15.46
N ILE A 107 0.11 -4.90 -14.28
CA ILE A 107 0.56 -5.77 -13.18
C ILE A 107 0.26 -7.24 -13.45
N LEU A 108 -0.86 -7.57 -14.09
CA LEU A 108 -1.16 -8.94 -14.51
C LEU A 108 -0.15 -9.45 -15.54
N HIS A 109 0.29 -8.61 -16.47
CA HIS A 109 1.35 -8.94 -17.41
C HIS A 109 2.68 -9.23 -16.69
N ILE A 110 3.05 -8.38 -15.72
CA ILE A 110 4.25 -8.57 -14.90
C ILE A 110 4.18 -9.89 -14.11
N ILE A 111 3.07 -10.16 -13.45
CA ILE A 111 2.85 -11.43 -12.73
C ILE A 111 2.96 -12.62 -13.68
N GLY A 112 2.39 -12.49 -14.88
CA GLY A 112 2.51 -13.51 -15.93
C GLY A 112 3.94 -13.80 -16.37
N MET A 113 4.82 -12.77 -16.36
CA MET A 113 6.24 -12.92 -16.69
C MET A 113 7.06 -13.57 -15.58
N ILE A 114 6.84 -13.19 -14.32
CA ILE A 114 7.71 -13.61 -13.21
C ILE A 114 7.11 -14.72 -12.36
N GLY A 115 5.83 -15.03 -12.50
CA GLY A 115 5.10 -15.98 -11.68
C GLY A 115 4.60 -15.38 -10.36
N VAL A 116 3.76 -16.14 -9.66
CA VAL A 116 3.12 -15.73 -8.39
C VAL A 116 4.11 -15.68 -7.20
N ASP A 117 5.31 -16.18 -7.37
CA ASP A 117 6.38 -16.19 -6.38
C ASP A 117 7.67 -15.49 -6.86
N GLY A 118 7.63 -14.90 -8.07
CA GLY A 118 8.80 -14.27 -8.69
C GLY A 118 9.38 -13.10 -7.90
N ALA A 119 8.54 -12.42 -7.12
CA ALA A 119 8.94 -11.35 -6.23
C ALA A 119 8.89 -11.75 -4.74
N LEU A 120 8.93 -13.06 -4.44
CA LEU A 120 8.82 -13.54 -3.06
C LEU A 120 9.85 -12.85 -2.14
N TYR A 121 9.32 -12.17 -1.11
CA TYR A 121 10.09 -11.38 -0.14
C TYR A 121 10.98 -10.29 -0.78
N LYS A 122 10.58 -9.70 -1.88
CA LYS A 122 11.30 -8.60 -2.54
C LYS A 122 10.43 -7.34 -2.59
N SER A 123 11.06 -6.19 -2.74
CA SER A 123 10.39 -4.93 -3.09
C SER A 123 10.32 -4.83 -4.62
N MET A 124 9.15 -4.55 -5.16
CA MET A 124 8.97 -4.28 -6.58
C MET A 124 9.05 -2.77 -6.82
N GLU A 125 10.07 -2.31 -7.52
CA GLU A 125 10.28 -0.89 -7.82
C GLU A 125 9.87 -0.60 -9.26
N PHE A 126 8.90 0.29 -9.44
CA PHE A 126 8.41 0.69 -10.75
C PHE A 126 9.06 2.00 -11.15
N VAL A 127 9.75 2.02 -12.29
CA VAL A 127 10.48 3.17 -12.82
C VAL A 127 10.27 3.30 -14.33
N GLY A 128 10.83 4.33 -14.93
CA GLY A 128 10.83 4.54 -16.39
C GLY A 128 9.87 5.61 -16.85
N ASP A 129 9.98 5.97 -18.12
CA ASP A 129 9.20 7.03 -18.74
C ASP A 129 7.72 6.67 -18.94
N GLY A 130 7.37 5.40 -18.89
CA GLY A 130 5.99 4.92 -18.92
C GLY A 130 5.15 5.35 -17.72
N ILE A 131 5.78 5.63 -16.57
CA ILE A 131 5.06 6.01 -15.33
C ILE A 131 4.24 7.30 -15.52
N GLN A 132 4.72 8.25 -16.29
CA GLN A 132 4.02 9.52 -16.54
C GLN A 132 2.63 9.36 -17.16
N TYR A 133 2.34 8.22 -17.75
CA TYR A 133 1.04 7.91 -18.35
C TYR A 133 0.08 7.18 -17.42
N LEU A 134 0.53 6.82 -16.20
CA LEU A 134 -0.27 6.12 -15.20
C LEU A 134 -0.95 7.14 -14.29
N SER A 135 -2.26 7.01 -14.13
CA SER A 135 -3.01 7.71 -13.09
C SER A 135 -2.60 7.24 -11.70
N MET A 136 -3.01 7.96 -10.65
CA MET A 136 -2.83 7.47 -9.29
C MET A 136 -3.56 6.16 -9.05
N ASP A 137 -4.76 5.99 -9.62
CA ASP A 137 -5.55 4.75 -9.51
C ASP A 137 -4.82 3.55 -10.14
N ASP A 138 -4.15 3.77 -11.29
CA ASP A 138 -3.30 2.73 -11.89
C ASP A 138 -2.13 2.37 -10.98
N ARG A 139 -1.46 3.36 -10.38
CA ARG A 139 -0.34 3.13 -9.45
C ARG A 139 -0.79 2.42 -8.19
N PHE A 140 -1.93 2.79 -7.61
CA PHE A 140 -2.52 2.09 -6.49
C PHE A 140 -2.85 0.63 -6.85
N THR A 141 -3.41 0.40 -8.03
CA THR A 141 -3.73 -0.95 -8.50
C THR A 141 -2.47 -1.80 -8.66
N ILE A 142 -1.42 -1.27 -9.28
CA ILE A 142 -0.14 -1.98 -9.47
C ILE A 142 0.52 -2.27 -8.12
N ALA A 143 0.61 -1.28 -7.23
CA ALA A 143 1.20 -1.45 -5.91
C ALA A 143 0.40 -2.45 -5.05
N ASN A 144 -0.94 -2.39 -5.10
CA ASN A 144 -1.83 -3.31 -4.41
C ASN A 144 -1.58 -4.77 -4.81
N MET A 145 -1.43 -5.02 -6.10
CA MET A 145 -1.25 -6.37 -6.63
C MET A 145 0.20 -6.87 -6.59
N ALA A 146 1.14 -6.13 -6.02
CA ALA A 146 2.50 -6.61 -5.82
C ALA A 146 2.55 -7.86 -4.94
N ILE A 147 1.63 -8.01 -4.01
CA ILE A 147 1.53 -9.20 -3.16
C ILE A 147 1.18 -10.46 -3.97
N GLU A 148 0.47 -10.35 -5.08
CA GLU A 148 0.12 -11.48 -5.95
C GLU A 148 1.34 -12.09 -6.66
N ALA A 149 2.47 -11.38 -6.68
CA ALA A 149 3.76 -11.89 -7.09
C ALA A 149 4.66 -12.28 -5.90
N GLY A 150 4.13 -12.27 -4.66
CA GLY A 150 4.87 -12.51 -3.43
C GLY A 150 5.68 -11.30 -2.92
N GLY A 151 5.51 -10.12 -3.51
CA GLY A 151 6.23 -8.91 -3.17
C GLY A 151 5.87 -8.37 -1.78
N LYS A 152 6.87 -7.85 -1.07
CA LYS A 152 6.67 -7.15 0.21
C LYS A 152 6.10 -5.76 0.01
N ASN A 153 6.45 -5.13 -1.08
CA ASN A 153 6.04 -3.78 -1.42
C ASN A 153 6.04 -3.59 -2.94
N GLY A 154 5.19 -2.71 -3.43
CA GLY A 154 5.22 -2.21 -4.80
C GLY A 154 5.36 -0.69 -4.74
N ILE A 155 6.54 -0.14 -5.07
CA ILE A 155 6.85 1.26 -4.83
C ILE A 155 7.01 2.05 -6.13
N PHE A 156 6.44 3.25 -6.15
CA PHE A 156 6.57 4.24 -7.21
C PHE A 156 7.39 5.44 -6.74
N PRO A 157 8.10 6.12 -7.65
CA PRO A 157 8.74 7.39 -7.34
C PRO A 157 7.68 8.46 -7.07
N VAL A 158 8.02 9.39 -6.20
CA VAL A 158 7.16 10.54 -5.87
C VAL A 158 7.38 11.63 -6.89
N ASP A 159 6.54 11.65 -7.92
CA ASP A 159 6.50 12.70 -8.94
C ASP A 159 5.45 13.78 -8.61
N ASP A 160 5.25 14.72 -9.53
CA ASP A 160 4.32 15.82 -9.33
C ASP A 160 2.87 15.37 -9.22
N LEU A 161 2.49 14.26 -9.89
CA LEU A 161 1.15 13.70 -9.77
C LEU A 161 0.93 13.13 -8.34
N THR A 162 1.92 12.43 -7.80
CA THR A 162 1.87 11.91 -6.43
C THR A 162 1.81 13.04 -5.40
N LYS A 163 2.61 14.10 -5.59
CA LYS A 163 2.58 15.29 -4.72
C LYS A 163 1.21 15.94 -4.73
N GLN A 164 0.63 16.20 -5.91
CA GLN A 164 -0.71 16.78 -6.06
C GLN A 164 -1.77 15.94 -5.34
N TYR A 165 -1.69 14.61 -5.46
CA TYR A 165 -2.59 13.72 -4.75
C TYR A 165 -2.45 13.86 -3.23
N MET A 166 -1.23 13.82 -2.70
CA MET A 166 -0.98 13.95 -1.26
C MET A 166 -1.41 15.32 -0.73
N GLU A 167 -1.09 16.40 -1.42
CA GLU A 167 -1.47 17.77 -1.02
C GLU A 167 -2.98 18.00 -0.98
N LYS A 168 -3.70 17.31 -1.87
CA LYS A 168 -5.18 17.35 -1.89
C LYS A 168 -5.78 16.64 -0.67
N HIS A 169 -5.18 15.55 -0.21
CA HIS A 169 -5.78 14.66 0.78
C HIS A 169 -5.14 14.77 2.17
N SER A 170 -3.89 15.21 2.28
CA SER A 170 -3.15 15.23 3.54
C SER A 170 -2.58 16.61 3.86
N LYS A 171 -2.52 16.90 5.17
CA LYS A 171 -1.76 18.05 5.70
C LYS A 171 -0.49 17.59 6.45
N ARG A 172 -0.22 16.28 6.44
CA ARG A 172 0.97 15.73 7.08
C ARG A 172 2.22 16.11 6.29
N PRO A 173 3.34 16.41 6.96
CA PRO A 173 4.62 16.50 6.30
C PRO A 173 5.01 15.13 5.73
N TYR A 174 5.71 15.13 4.60
CA TYR A 174 6.21 13.91 3.98
C TYR A 174 7.67 14.08 3.55
N VAL A 175 8.35 12.96 3.36
CA VAL A 175 9.76 12.92 2.93
C VAL A 175 9.86 12.14 1.62
N ILE A 176 10.63 12.67 0.68
CA ILE A 176 10.93 12.03 -0.59
C ILE A 176 12.37 11.51 -0.52
N TYR A 177 12.54 10.21 -0.75
CA TYR A 177 13.84 9.54 -0.81
C TYR A 177 14.23 9.23 -2.25
#